data_e4f3e8957cf45efc8e9cb077af876107
#
_entry.id   e4f3e8957cf45efc8e9cb077af876107
#
_cell.length_a   1.000
_cell.length_b   1.000
_cell.length_c   1.000
_cell.angle_alpha   90.00
_cell.angle_beta   90.00
_cell.angle_gamma   90.00
#
_symmetry.space_group_name_H-M   'P 1'
#
loop_
_entity.id
_entity.type
_entity.pdbx_description
1 polymer ?
#
loop_
_entity_poly.entity_id
_entity_poly.type
_entity_poly.pdbx_seq_one_letter_code
_entity_poly.pdbx_strand_id
1 'polypeptide(L)'
;MRQIRGVGTLLGLVLGVGMAITPLAAAAGAGDQDVAKGESLLKNKQYAEARTALEAGVLKDPSNIQAHFNLAEACRALEAWACAEEHYDTALDLDAKTGPTKSYLPKTKGKVYRLREEMTVWRTLNEAKGLIAGGKLKQAEEALDHANELGLNPDQQGLYQQLQAKLPRSRSAASKRGTYTGTAGETDTLDSQMVLVPAGKFTRGSLLGDDEKPVRQIYLNAFYMDKFEVTVGQYARYLEATEMEEPPDWSTMNQPQHQRRPVVNASWEDAVNYCKWAGKRLPTEAEWEKAARGTDGRIYPWGNEAPTRLHANYGRKDWDDHLALSPVGSFEAGKSPYGIYDMAGNAWEWVFDWYDLDYYKNSPEKNPIGPAKGIEKVVRGGSWLYVSEFLRSAHRFNAQPMNRHFGYGFRCAKTP
;
A
#
# COMPACT_ATOMS: atom_id res chain seq x y z
N MET A 1 -59.82 52.42 -33.57
CA MET A 1 -59.70 52.85 -34.97
C MET A 1 -58.89 51.83 -35.73
N ARG A 2 -59.52 51.28 -36.80
CA ARG A 2 -58.92 50.57 -37.96
C ARG A 2 -58.00 49.41 -37.73
N GLN A 3 -58.39 48.17 -37.93
CA GLN A 3 -58.56 47.42 -39.18
C GLN A 3 -57.30 47.42 -40.03
N ILE A 4 -56.74 46.28 -40.54
CA ILE A 4 -57.29 45.37 -41.57
C ILE A 4 -56.36 44.15 -41.62
N ARG A 5 -56.84 42.91 -41.53
CA ARG A 5 -56.94 41.82 -42.51
C ARG A 5 -55.69 41.46 -43.33
N GLY A 6 -55.43 40.19 -43.39
CA GLY A 6 -54.68 39.52 -44.44
C GLY A 6 -54.53 38.01 -44.23
N VAL A 7 -55.40 37.24 -44.84
CA VAL A 7 -55.49 35.79 -44.96
C VAL A 7 -54.40 35.30 -45.91
N GLY A 8 -53.74 34.20 -45.60
CA GLY A 8 -52.90 33.51 -46.56
C GLY A 8 -52.55 32.08 -46.07
N THR A 9 -53.47 31.17 -46.39
CA THR A 9 -53.27 29.73 -46.25
C THR A 9 -52.33 29.24 -47.33
N LEU A 10 -51.19 28.65 -46.94
CA LEU A 10 -50.41 27.80 -47.84
C LEU A 10 -50.16 26.46 -47.16
N LEU A 11 -50.80 25.44 -47.72
CA LEU A 11 -50.53 24.02 -47.46
C LEU A 11 -49.09 23.71 -47.97
N GLY A 12 -48.21 23.42 -47.06
CA GLY A 12 -46.85 22.89 -47.38
C GLY A 12 -46.77 21.44 -46.94
N LEU A 13 -46.71 20.56 -47.88
CA LEU A 13 -46.43 19.13 -47.75
C LEU A 13 -45.03 18.96 -47.07
N VAL A 14 -45.03 18.51 -45.86
CA VAL A 14 -43.79 18.05 -45.25
C VAL A 14 -43.61 16.54 -45.45
N LEU A 15 -42.83 16.21 -46.46
CA LEU A 15 -42.28 14.86 -46.65
C LEU A 15 -41.42 14.53 -45.42
N GLY A 16 -41.93 13.67 -44.56
CA GLY A 16 -41.19 13.05 -43.47
C GLY A 16 -40.12 12.13 -44.02
N VAL A 17 -38.88 12.63 -44.10
CA VAL A 17 -37.72 11.76 -44.22
C VAL A 17 -37.46 11.20 -42.82
N GLY A 18 -37.95 10.00 -42.59
CA GLY A 18 -37.59 9.20 -41.45
C GLY A 18 -36.08 8.86 -41.54
N MET A 19 -35.24 9.66 -40.94
CA MET A 19 -33.88 9.19 -40.63
C MET A 19 -34.01 8.10 -39.56
N ALA A 20 -33.93 6.87 -40.03
CA ALA A 20 -33.61 5.75 -39.17
C ALA A 20 -32.26 6.06 -38.50
N ILE A 21 -32.30 6.37 -37.21
CA ILE A 21 -31.08 6.40 -36.35
C ILE A 21 -30.65 4.94 -36.22
N THR A 22 -29.83 4.48 -37.16
CA THR A 22 -29.04 3.29 -36.96
C THR A 22 -28.12 3.60 -35.77
N PRO A 23 -28.09 2.77 -34.71
CA PRO A 23 -27.09 2.93 -33.71
C PRO A 23 -25.73 2.82 -34.40
N LEU A 24 -24.91 3.85 -34.25
CA LEU A 24 -23.50 3.81 -34.63
C LEU A 24 -22.88 2.67 -33.83
N ALA A 25 -22.79 1.49 -34.42
CA ALA A 25 -21.89 0.46 -33.93
C ALA A 25 -20.52 1.12 -34.00
N ALA A 26 -19.97 1.49 -32.86
CA ALA A 26 -18.60 1.91 -32.76
C ALA A 26 -17.79 0.84 -33.48
N ALA A 27 -17.07 1.20 -34.55
CA ALA A 27 -16.18 0.30 -35.23
C ALA A 27 -15.18 -0.21 -34.18
N ALA A 28 -15.25 -1.49 -33.87
CA ALA A 28 -14.28 -2.13 -33.00
C ALA A 28 -12.90 -1.81 -33.57
N GLY A 29 -12.02 -1.24 -32.77
CA GLY A 29 -10.65 -0.92 -33.18
C GLY A 29 -9.94 -2.18 -33.65
N ALA A 30 -8.94 -2.06 -34.50
CA ALA A 30 -8.19 -3.21 -35.01
C ALA A 30 -7.59 -4.08 -33.88
N GLY A 31 -7.38 -3.52 -32.68
CA GLY A 31 -6.97 -4.22 -31.47
C GLY A 31 -8.07 -5.10 -30.84
N ASP A 32 -9.34 -4.69 -30.92
CA ASP A 32 -10.45 -5.41 -30.31
C ASP A 32 -10.69 -6.79 -30.94
N GLN A 33 -10.37 -6.96 -32.22
CA GLN A 33 -10.49 -8.27 -32.90
C GLN A 33 -9.44 -9.27 -32.37
N ASP A 34 -8.21 -8.82 -32.10
CA ASP A 34 -7.15 -9.67 -31.56
C ASP A 34 -7.45 -10.04 -30.11
N VAL A 35 -7.98 -9.08 -29.32
CA VAL A 35 -8.41 -9.34 -27.94
C VAL A 35 -9.56 -10.35 -27.92
N ALA A 36 -10.59 -10.18 -28.74
CA ALA A 36 -11.71 -11.12 -28.83
C ALA A 36 -11.27 -12.52 -29.29
N LYS A 37 -10.31 -12.61 -30.24
CA LYS A 37 -9.70 -13.86 -30.66
C LYS A 37 -8.94 -14.50 -29.49
N GLY A 38 -8.12 -13.72 -28.78
CA GLY A 38 -7.37 -14.18 -27.62
C GLY A 38 -8.27 -14.72 -26.50
N GLU A 39 -9.38 -14.03 -26.22
CA GLU A 39 -10.38 -14.50 -25.25
C GLU A 39 -11.02 -15.85 -25.64
N SER A 40 -11.33 -16.01 -26.93
CA SER A 40 -11.85 -17.28 -27.43
C SER A 40 -10.85 -18.41 -27.27
N LEU A 41 -9.59 -18.15 -27.58
CA LEU A 41 -8.50 -19.12 -27.44
C LEU A 41 -8.24 -19.48 -25.97
N LEU A 42 -8.32 -18.52 -25.03
CA LEU A 42 -8.24 -18.78 -23.59
C LEU A 42 -9.34 -19.72 -23.11
N LYS A 43 -10.59 -19.47 -23.53
CA LYS A 43 -11.74 -20.35 -23.21
C LYS A 43 -11.52 -21.79 -23.70
N ASN A 44 -10.85 -21.94 -24.82
CA ASN A 44 -10.50 -23.21 -25.43
C ASN A 44 -9.18 -23.82 -24.87
N LYS A 45 -8.56 -23.18 -23.88
CA LYS A 45 -7.27 -23.58 -23.28
C LYS A 45 -6.10 -23.63 -24.28
N GLN A 46 -6.19 -22.90 -25.38
CA GLN A 46 -5.13 -22.74 -26.36
C GLN A 46 -4.23 -21.54 -25.97
N TYR A 47 -3.46 -21.73 -24.89
CA TYR A 47 -2.80 -20.64 -24.19
C TYR A 47 -1.68 -19.98 -25.01
N ALA A 48 -0.93 -20.75 -25.81
CA ALA A 48 0.14 -20.20 -26.64
C ALA A 48 -0.39 -19.31 -27.76
N GLU A 49 -1.43 -19.74 -28.44
CA GLU A 49 -2.10 -18.99 -29.50
C GLU A 49 -2.87 -17.78 -28.91
N ALA A 50 -3.48 -17.96 -27.72
CA ALA A 50 -4.13 -16.88 -26.98
C ALA A 50 -3.14 -15.78 -26.63
N ARG A 51 -1.97 -16.15 -26.10
CA ARG A 51 -0.89 -15.21 -25.80
C ARG A 51 -0.49 -14.39 -27.02
N THR A 52 -0.22 -15.05 -28.17
CA THR A 52 0.17 -14.37 -29.41
C THR A 52 -0.90 -13.39 -29.89
N ALA A 53 -2.17 -13.78 -29.84
CA ALA A 53 -3.26 -12.89 -30.24
C ALA A 53 -3.41 -11.68 -29.28
N LEU A 54 -3.28 -11.92 -27.99
CA LEU A 54 -3.38 -10.87 -26.97
C LEU A 54 -2.21 -9.90 -26.97
N GLU A 55 -0.98 -10.39 -27.23
CA GLU A 55 0.20 -9.54 -27.45
C GLU A 55 -0.03 -8.59 -28.64
N ALA A 56 -0.61 -9.09 -29.72
CA ALA A 56 -0.98 -8.25 -30.87
C ALA A 56 -2.07 -7.22 -30.53
N GLY A 57 -3.02 -7.59 -29.70
CA GLY A 57 -4.06 -6.69 -29.18
C GLY A 57 -3.50 -5.57 -28.31
N VAL A 58 -2.64 -5.93 -27.35
CA VAL A 58 -1.95 -4.98 -26.47
C VAL A 58 -1.03 -4.03 -27.23
N LEU A 59 -0.33 -4.54 -28.28
CA LEU A 59 0.51 -3.71 -29.13
C LEU A 59 -0.29 -2.63 -29.86
N LYS A 60 -1.52 -2.93 -30.27
CA LYS A 60 -2.41 -1.99 -30.97
C LYS A 60 -3.12 -1.02 -30.02
N ASP A 61 -3.46 -1.47 -28.82
CA ASP A 61 -4.04 -0.64 -27.76
C ASP A 61 -3.39 -0.99 -26.40
N PRO A 62 -2.30 -0.32 -26.05
CA PRO A 62 -1.62 -0.52 -24.76
C PRO A 62 -2.42 -0.06 -23.55
N SER A 63 -3.56 0.60 -23.75
CA SER A 63 -4.45 1.05 -22.66
C SER A 63 -5.62 0.09 -22.39
N ASN A 64 -5.71 -1.01 -23.14
CA ASN A 64 -6.80 -1.98 -23.01
C ASN A 64 -6.61 -2.88 -21.78
N ILE A 65 -7.30 -2.57 -20.70
CA ILE A 65 -7.23 -3.27 -19.41
C ILE A 65 -7.56 -4.76 -19.55
N GLN A 66 -8.59 -5.09 -20.34
CA GLN A 66 -9.03 -6.48 -20.52
C GLN A 66 -7.99 -7.28 -21.32
N ALA A 67 -7.33 -6.66 -22.29
CA ALA A 67 -6.26 -7.31 -23.05
C ALA A 67 -5.07 -7.67 -22.14
N HIS A 68 -4.64 -6.76 -21.30
CA HIS A 68 -3.57 -7.01 -20.32
C HIS A 68 -3.96 -8.12 -19.32
N PHE A 69 -5.17 -8.06 -18.77
CA PHE A 69 -5.66 -9.11 -17.87
C PHE A 69 -5.67 -10.49 -18.55
N ASN A 70 -6.22 -10.58 -19.75
CA ASN A 70 -6.29 -11.85 -20.48
C ASN A 70 -4.90 -12.36 -20.89
N LEU A 71 -3.99 -11.47 -21.23
CA LEU A 71 -2.60 -11.82 -21.54
C LEU A 71 -1.86 -12.37 -20.30
N ALA A 72 -2.09 -11.75 -19.14
CA ALA A 72 -1.59 -12.29 -17.89
C ALA A 72 -2.11 -13.70 -17.60
N GLU A 73 -3.39 -13.98 -17.82
CA GLU A 73 -3.98 -15.32 -17.67
C GLU A 73 -3.35 -16.34 -18.64
N ALA A 74 -3.09 -15.95 -19.90
CA ALA A 74 -2.39 -16.80 -20.86
C ALA A 74 -0.95 -17.09 -20.40
N CYS A 75 -0.20 -16.08 -19.99
CA CYS A 75 1.18 -16.20 -19.49
C CYS A 75 1.22 -17.08 -18.23
N ARG A 76 0.28 -16.91 -17.30
CA ARG A 76 0.16 -17.74 -16.09
C ARG A 76 -0.03 -19.23 -16.43
N ALA A 77 -0.92 -19.52 -17.36
CA ALA A 77 -1.18 -20.90 -17.79
C ALA A 77 0.01 -21.54 -18.53
N LEU A 78 0.93 -20.74 -19.05
CA LEU A 78 2.18 -21.17 -19.69
C LEU A 78 3.39 -21.15 -18.74
N GLU A 79 3.16 -20.92 -17.45
CA GLU A 79 4.22 -20.78 -16.43
C GLU A 79 5.23 -19.66 -16.76
N ALA A 80 4.83 -18.68 -17.57
CA ALA A 80 5.61 -17.51 -17.90
C ALA A 80 5.40 -16.41 -16.84
N TRP A 81 5.87 -16.67 -15.62
CA TRP A 81 5.55 -15.92 -14.41
C TRP A 81 5.83 -14.42 -14.49
N ALA A 82 6.99 -14.02 -15.03
CA ALA A 82 7.36 -12.61 -15.21
C ALA A 82 6.39 -11.89 -16.16
N CYS A 83 5.99 -12.52 -17.26
CA CYS A 83 5.00 -11.99 -18.18
C CYS A 83 3.63 -11.83 -17.50
N ALA A 84 3.20 -12.83 -16.73
CA ALA A 84 1.94 -12.77 -16.01
C ALA A 84 1.92 -11.64 -14.98
N GLU A 85 2.97 -11.50 -14.18
CA GLU A 85 3.13 -10.42 -13.20
C GLU A 85 3.07 -9.04 -13.86
N GLU A 86 3.85 -8.81 -14.93
CA GLU A 86 3.89 -7.55 -15.68
C GLU A 86 2.52 -7.11 -16.18
N HIS A 87 1.78 -8.05 -16.76
CA HIS A 87 0.49 -7.72 -17.36
C HIS A 87 -0.64 -7.63 -16.33
N TYR A 88 -0.58 -8.34 -15.21
CA TYR A 88 -1.48 -8.07 -14.09
C TYR A 88 -1.24 -6.68 -13.51
N ASP A 89 0.02 -6.28 -13.29
CA ASP A 89 0.38 -4.94 -12.82
C ASP A 89 -0.14 -3.86 -13.75
N THR A 90 0.09 -4.01 -15.05
CA THR A 90 -0.37 -3.04 -16.05
C THR A 90 -1.90 -2.93 -16.07
N ALA A 91 -2.64 -4.05 -16.00
CA ALA A 91 -4.10 -4.04 -15.95
C ALA A 91 -4.61 -3.31 -14.71
N LEU A 92 -3.97 -3.51 -13.56
CA LEU A 92 -4.31 -2.85 -12.30
C LEU A 92 -4.03 -1.35 -12.34
N ASP A 93 -2.87 -0.95 -12.88
CA ASP A 93 -2.48 0.45 -13.01
C ASP A 93 -3.37 1.23 -13.97
N LEU A 94 -3.75 0.62 -15.08
CA LEU A 94 -4.69 1.21 -16.03
C LEU A 94 -6.08 1.35 -15.41
N ASP A 95 -6.57 0.31 -14.69
CA ASP A 95 -7.87 0.35 -14.03
C ASP A 95 -7.92 1.42 -12.91
N ALA A 96 -6.81 1.61 -12.18
CA ALA A 96 -6.71 2.66 -11.17
C ALA A 96 -6.86 4.08 -11.76
N LYS A 97 -6.38 4.32 -12.98
CA LYS A 97 -6.47 5.60 -13.69
C LYS A 97 -7.88 5.92 -14.18
N THR A 98 -8.78 4.92 -14.29
CA THR A 98 -10.15 5.13 -14.76
C THR A 98 -11.09 5.72 -13.71
N GLY A 99 -10.66 5.77 -12.42
CA GLY A 99 -11.44 6.28 -11.30
C GLY A 99 -12.49 5.28 -10.75
N PRO A 100 -13.02 5.56 -9.55
CA PRO A 100 -13.84 4.59 -8.81
C PRO A 100 -15.19 4.25 -9.44
N THR A 101 -15.68 5.09 -10.35
CA THR A 101 -16.99 4.92 -11.00
C THR A 101 -16.97 4.14 -12.30
N LYS A 102 -15.79 3.84 -12.85
CA LYS A 102 -15.60 3.16 -14.14
C LYS A 102 -14.59 2.03 -14.10
N SER A 103 -14.42 1.35 -12.95
CA SER A 103 -13.53 0.19 -12.89
C SER A 103 -14.01 -0.91 -13.85
N TYR A 104 -13.14 -1.34 -14.74
CA TYR A 104 -13.36 -2.45 -15.67
C TYR A 104 -13.18 -3.82 -15.00
N LEU A 105 -12.60 -3.87 -13.79
CA LEU A 105 -12.35 -5.09 -13.03
C LEU A 105 -13.12 -5.17 -11.68
N PRO A 106 -14.37 -4.69 -11.56
CA PRO A 106 -15.00 -4.43 -10.25
C PRO A 106 -15.26 -5.70 -9.41
N LYS A 107 -15.48 -6.86 -10.04
CA LYS A 107 -15.76 -8.13 -9.35
C LYS A 107 -14.55 -9.06 -9.25
N THR A 108 -13.50 -8.79 -10.02
CA THR A 108 -12.33 -9.66 -10.14
C THR A 108 -11.06 -9.01 -9.61
N LYS A 109 -11.13 -7.72 -9.25
CA LYS A 109 -9.98 -6.91 -8.84
C LYS A 109 -9.20 -7.57 -7.70
N GLY A 110 -9.84 -7.99 -6.62
CA GLY A 110 -9.20 -8.72 -5.53
C GLY A 110 -8.57 -10.05 -5.97
N LYS A 111 -9.19 -10.74 -6.95
CA LYS A 111 -8.60 -11.94 -7.54
C LYS A 111 -7.35 -11.64 -8.35
N VAL A 112 -7.35 -10.54 -9.12
CA VAL A 112 -6.20 -10.13 -9.94
C VAL A 112 -4.98 -9.83 -9.06
N TYR A 113 -5.19 -9.12 -7.95
CA TYR A 113 -4.12 -8.85 -6.98
C TYR A 113 -3.51 -10.11 -6.39
N ARG A 114 -4.35 -11.04 -5.93
CA ARG A 114 -3.87 -12.34 -5.42
C ARG A 114 -3.09 -13.12 -6.47
N LEU A 115 -3.59 -13.17 -7.71
CA LEU A 115 -2.89 -13.82 -8.80
C LEU A 115 -1.54 -13.17 -9.10
N ARG A 116 -1.47 -11.86 -9.06
CA ARG A 116 -0.21 -11.11 -9.24
C ARG A 116 0.81 -11.46 -8.16
N GLU A 117 0.43 -11.45 -6.89
CA GLU A 117 1.32 -11.84 -5.79
C GLU A 117 1.76 -13.30 -5.90
N GLU A 118 0.84 -14.20 -6.24
CA GLU A 118 1.15 -15.60 -6.52
C GLU A 118 2.22 -15.73 -7.63
N MET A 119 2.14 -14.89 -8.68
CA MET A 119 3.14 -14.89 -9.77
C MET A 119 4.50 -14.41 -9.30
N THR A 120 4.56 -13.43 -8.41
CA THR A 120 5.82 -12.97 -7.80
C THR A 120 6.52 -14.11 -7.07
N VAL A 121 5.78 -14.89 -6.27
CA VAL A 121 6.33 -16.05 -5.55
C VAL A 121 6.82 -17.12 -6.54
N TRP A 122 6.02 -17.49 -7.56
CA TRP A 122 6.41 -18.45 -8.58
C TRP A 122 7.67 -18.02 -9.34
N ARG A 123 7.76 -16.72 -9.70
CA ARG A 123 8.94 -16.17 -10.36
C ARG A 123 10.18 -16.31 -9.47
N THR A 124 10.07 -15.96 -8.19
CA THR A 124 11.17 -16.04 -7.22
C THR A 124 11.62 -17.49 -6.99
N LEU A 125 10.69 -18.44 -6.90
CA LEU A 125 11.02 -19.87 -6.81
C LEU A 125 11.70 -20.40 -8.08
N ASN A 126 11.28 -19.94 -9.25
CA ASN A 126 11.94 -20.29 -10.53
C ASN A 126 13.33 -19.67 -10.65
N GLU A 127 13.53 -18.45 -10.16
CA GLU A 127 14.86 -17.84 -10.05
C GLU A 127 15.78 -18.67 -9.15
N ALA A 128 15.32 -19.05 -7.95
CA ALA A 128 16.06 -19.94 -7.06
C ALA A 128 16.43 -21.26 -7.74
N LYS A 129 15.50 -21.85 -8.47
CA LYS A 129 15.74 -23.06 -9.27
C LYS A 129 16.85 -22.88 -10.29
N GLY A 130 16.85 -21.76 -11.03
CA GLY A 130 17.89 -21.41 -12.00
C GLY A 130 19.24 -21.17 -11.34
N LEU A 131 19.26 -20.50 -10.20
CA LEU A 131 20.48 -20.23 -9.42
C LEU A 131 21.09 -21.53 -8.87
N ILE A 132 20.27 -22.49 -8.41
CA ILE A 132 20.73 -23.84 -7.99
C ILE A 132 21.34 -24.56 -9.17
N ALA A 133 20.69 -24.57 -10.34
CA ALA A 133 21.21 -25.20 -11.53
C ALA A 133 22.53 -24.59 -12.02
N GLY A 134 22.71 -23.29 -11.82
CA GLY A 134 23.94 -22.54 -12.12
C GLY A 134 25.00 -22.58 -11.04
N GLY A 135 24.82 -23.33 -9.95
CA GLY A 135 25.78 -23.45 -8.85
C GLY A 135 25.89 -22.21 -7.94
N LYS A 136 25.01 -21.23 -8.11
CA LYS A 136 24.99 -19.97 -7.32
C LYS A 136 24.20 -20.16 -6.01
N LEU A 137 24.67 -21.05 -5.15
CA LEU A 137 23.89 -21.58 -4.02
C LEU A 137 23.51 -20.52 -2.97
N LYS A 138 24.40 -19.55 -2.70
CA LYS A 138 24.09 -18.45 -1.74
C LYS A 138 22.96 -17.55 -2.25
N GLN A 139 22.99 -17.17 -3.53
CA GLN A 139 21.94 -16.38 -4.14
C GLN A 139 20.62 -17.17 -4.22
N ALA A 140 20.71 -18.49 -4.41
CA ALA A 140 19.54 -19.35 -4.38
C ALA A 140 18.90 -19.43 -2.98
N GLU A 141 19.71 -19.47 -1.92
CA GLU A 141 19.24 -19.41 -0.54
C GLU A 141 18.51 -18.08 -0.27
N GLU A 142 19.11 -16.95 -0.65
CA GLU A 142 18.50 -15.62 -0.54
C GLU A 142 17.16 -15.52 -1.30
N ALA A 143 17.08 -16.09 -2.50
CA ALA A 143 15.85 -16.12 -3.28
C ALA A 143 14.77 -17.04 -2.65
N LEU A 144 15.16 -18.16 -2.05
CA LEU A 144 14.24 -19.03 -1.34
C LEU A 144 13.72 -18.38 -0.05
N ASP A 145 14.60 -17.72 0.70
CA ASP A 145 14.19 -16.98 1.90
C ASP A 145 13.19 -15.87 1.51
N HIS A 146 13.46 -15.15 0.43
CA HIS A 146 12.55 -14.12 -0.08
C HIS A 146 11.19 -14.72 -0.52
N ALA A 147 11.17 -15.86 -1.24
CA ALA A 147 9.92 -16.53 -1.62
C ALA A 147 9.12 -16.96 -0.37
N ASN A 148 9.80 -17.43 0.67
CA ASN A 148 9.16 -17.81 1.93
C ASN A 148 8.59 -16.60 2.69
N GLU A 149 9.29 -15.45 2.64
CA GLU A 149 8.80 -14.18 3.21
C GLU A 149 7.56 -13.62 2.51
N LEU A 150 7.45 -13.84 1.20
CA LEU A 150 6.28 -13.46 0.40
C LEU A 150 5.03 -14.29 0.73
N GLY A 151 5.19 -15.44 1.38
CA GLY A 151 4.12 -16.37 1.70
C GLY A 151 3.88 -17.40 0.59
N LEU A 152 3.99 -18.68 0.95
CA LEU A 152 3.87 -19.80 0.02
C LEU A 152 2.48 -20.42 0.11
N ASN A 153 1.79 -20.56 -1.01
CA ASN A 153 0.60 -21.41 -1.08
C ASN A 153 1.00 -22.91 -1.05
N PRO A 154 0.06 -23.85 -0.88
CA PRO A 154 0.39 -25.29 -0.77
C PRO A 154 1.21 -25.85 -1.94
N ASP A 155 0.95 -25.40 -3.17
CA ASP A 155 1.65 -25.88 -4.36
C ASP A 155 3.09 -25.31 -4.41
N GLN A 156 3.25 -24.05 -4.07
CA GLN A 156 4.52 -23.36 -3.96
C GLN A 156 5.39 -23.93 -2.83
N GLN A 157 4.77 -24.32 -1.71
CA GLN A 157 5.44 -24.96 -0.58
C GLN A 157 6.12 -26.26 -0.98
N GLY A 158 5.48 -27.06 -1.84
CA GLY A 158 6.06 -28.28 -2.38
C GLY A 158 7.34 -28.02 -3.18
N LEU A 159 7.32 -27.06 -4.08
CA LEU A 159 8.50 -26.68 -4.86
C LEU A 159 9.60 -26.06 -3.98
N TYR A 160 9.23 -25.18 -3.06
CA TYR A 160 10.16 -24.58 -2.10
C TYR A 160 10.95 -25.64 -1.33
N GLN A 161 10.28 -26.64 -0.75
CA GLN A 161 10.91 -27.73 -0.01
C GLN A 161 11.86 -28.55 -0.88
N GLN A 162 11.48 -28.83 -2.13
CA GLN A 162 12.33 -29.53 -3.09
C GLN A 162 13.60 -28.74 -3.44
N LEU A 163 13.49 -27.43 -3.59
CA LEU A 163 14.62 -26.55 -3.89
C LEU A 163 15.53 -26.38 -2.67
N GLN A 164 14.95 -26.21 -1.49
CA GLN A 164 15.69 -26.09 -0.23
C GLN A 164 16.51 -27.37 0.07
N ALA A 165 15.97 -28.55 -0.25
CA ALA A 165 16.68 -29.81 -0.09
C ALA A 165 17.92 -29.97 -0.99
N LYS A 166 18.03 -29.16 -2.06
CA LYS A 166 19.17 -29.16 -2.99
C LYS A 166 20.29 -28.22 -2.55
N LEU A 167 20.04 -27.35 -1.57
CA LEU A 167 21.07 -26.51 -0.99
C LEU A 167 21.95 -27.33 -0.04
N PRO A 168 23.28 -27.07 0.02
CA PRO A 168 24.12 -27.69 1.01
C PRO A 168 23.59 -27.29 2.40
N ARG A 169 23.43 -28.25 3.29
CA ARG A 169 23.08 -27.98 4.68
C ARG A 169 24.20 -27.14 5.29
N SER A 170 24.06 -25.81 5.23
CA SER A 170 24.96 -24.96 5.97
C SER A 170 24.77 -25.29 7.45
N ARG A 171 25.88 -25.51 8.16
CA ARG A 171 25.91 -25.62 9.63
C ARG A 171 25.74 -24.26 10.28
N SER A 172 24.89 -23.42 9.79
CA SER A 172 24.54 -22.16 10.42
C SER A 172 23.03 -22.07 10.53
N ALA A 173 22.59 -21.99 11.75
CA ALA A 173 21.24 -21.81 12.19
C ALA A 173 20.29 -22.90 11.66
N ALA A 174 20.19 -23.98 12.42
CA ALA A 174 18.93 -24.65 12.55
C ALA A 174 17.87 -23.54 12.57
N SER A 175 17.08 -23.43 11.50
CA SER A 175 15.75 -22.86 11.62
C SER A 175 15.17 -23.55 12.83
N LYS A 176 15.28 -22.92 13.96
CA LYS A 176 14.47 -23.25 15.10
C LYS A 176 13.04 -23.02 14.58
N ARG A 177 12.41 -24.09 14.12
CA ARG A 177 11.02 -24.26 14.43
C ARG A 177 10.97 -24.22 15.96
N GLY A 178 11.11 -23.02 16.47
CA GLY A 178 10.72 -22.71 17.81
C GLY A 178 9.21 -22.75 17.76
N THR A 179 8.60 -23.83 18.25
CA THR A 179 7.53 -23.58 19.17
C THR A 179 8.00 -22.37 19.97
N TYR A 180 7.38 -21.24 19.72
CA TYR A 180 7.62 -20.01 20.47
C TYR A 180 7.16 -20.29 21.90
N THR A 181 8.05 -20.87 22.70
CA THR A 181 7.98 -20.77 24.14
C THR A 181 8.60 -19.43 24.42
N GLY A 182 7.77 -18.39 24.48
CA GLY A 182 8.16 -17.06 24.82
C GLY A 182 8.93 -17.05 26.12
N THR A 183 10.25 -17.02 26.03
CA THR A 183 11.05 -16.52 27.12
C THR A 183 11.03 -14.99 27.02
N ALA A 184 10.62 -14.34 28.08
CA ALA A 184 10.44 -12.89 28.24
C ALA A 184 11.64 -12.01 27.86
N GLY A 185 12.71 -12.57 27.29
CA GLY A 185 13.96 -11.87 27.00
C GLY A 185 14.10 -11.26 25.60
N GLU A 186 13.40 -11.79 24.56
CA GLU A 186 13.53 -11.26 23.19
C GLU A 186 12.45 -10.24 22.81
N THR A 187 11.30 -10.24 23.47
CA THR A 187 10.23 -9.26 23.33
C THR A 187 10.56 -7.91 23.97
N ASP A 188 11.37 -7.90 25.01
CA ASP A 188 11.79 -6.68 25.72
C ASP A 188 12.69 -5.73 24.90
N THR A 189 13.42 -6.24 23.92
CA THR A 189 14.36 -5.40 23.15
C THR A 189 13.68 -4.49 22.12
N LEU A 190 12.52 -4.87 21.59
CA LEU A 190 11.74 -4.00 20.69
C LEU A 190 10.89 -2.99 21.47
N ASP A 191 10.39 -3.35 22.64
CA ASP A 191 9.52 -2.50 23.48
C ASP A 191 10.22 -1.26 24.03
N SER A 192 11.56 -1.31 24.20
CA SER A 192 12.34 -0.23 24.78
C SER A 192 13.03 0.69 23.77
N GLN A 193 12.90 0.42 22.46
CA GLN A 193 13.62 1.19 21.43
C GLN A 193 12.90 2.49 21.09
N MET A 194 13.21 3.53 21.87
CA MET A 194 12.85 4.90 21.50
C MET A 194 14.09 5.66 21.01
N VAL A 195 13.88 6.51 20.04
CA VAL A 195 14.91 7.36 19.45
C VAL A 195 14.72 8.78 19.95
N LEU A 196 15.79 9.39 20.46
CA LEU A 196 15.79 10.81 20.82
C LEU A 196 15.82 11.68 19.57
N VAL A 197 14.79 12.48 19.36
CA VAL A 197 14.78 13.58 18.38
C VAL A 197 15.17 14.88 19.12
N PRO A 198 16.32 15.47 18.81
CA PRO A 198 16.84 16.61 19.58
C PRO A 198 15.98 17.86 19.39
N ALA A 199 16.00 18.74 20.39
CA ALA A 199 15.36 20.04 20.29
C ALA A 199 15.95 20.86 19.15
N GLY A 200 15.13 21.72 18.54
CA GLY A 200 15.61 22.61 17.49
C GLY A 200 14.56 22.90 16.44
N LYS A 201 14.91 23.81 15.53
CA LYS A 201 14.08 24.19 14.39
C LYS A 201 14.11 23.13 13.30
N PHE A 202 13.01 23.00 12.57
CA PHE A 202 12.94 22.23 11.33
C PHE A 202 11.96 22.88 10.35
N THR A 203 12.10 22.55 9.09
CA THR A 203 11.20 23.02 8.02
C THR A 203 9.95 22.14 8.01
N ARG A 204 8.77 22.70 8.36
CA ARG A 204 7.47 22.05 8.29
C ARG A 204 6.72 22.42 7.02
N GLY A 205 6.01 21.44 6.44
CA GLY A 205 5.15 21.64 5.27
C GLY A 205 5.89 21.53 3.94
N SER A 206 5.15 21.71 2.87
CA SER A 206 5.67 21.74 1.51
C SER A 206 4.83 22.67 0.61
N LEU A 207 5.27 22.87 -0.64
CA LEU A 207 4.51 23.61 -1.64
C LEU A 207 3.57 22.73 -2.47
N LEU A 208 3.56 21.41 -2.24
CA LEU A 208 2.86 20.44 -3.06
C LEU A 208 1.39 20.26 -2.65
N GLY A 209 1.08 20.27 -1.35
CA GLY A 209 -0.29 20.21 -0.84
C GLY A 209 -0.78 21.60 -0.39
N ASP A 210 -2.07 21.89 -0.53
CA ASP A 210 -2.62 23.17 -0.06
C ASP A 210 -2.70 23.23 1.47
N ASP A 211 -2.95 22.10 2.11
CA ASP A 211 -2.96 21.94 3.56
C ASP A 211 -1.55 21.79 4.18
N GLU A 212 -0.53 21.65 3.34
CA GLU A 212 0.87 21.62 3.73
C GLU A 212 1.50 23.05 3.77
N LYS A 213 0.74 24.08 3.34
CA LYS A 213 1.19 25.49 3.22
C LYS A 213 0.77 26.33 4.43
N PRO A 214 1.56 27.36 4.75
CA PRO A 214 2.86 27.73 4.19
C PRO A 214 3.98 26.86 4.74
N VAL A 215 5.06 26.72 3.97
CA VAL A 215 6.32 26.17 4.48
C VAL A 215 6.88 27.09 5.56
N ARG A 216 7.13 26.57 6.75
CA ARG A 216 7.54 27.38 7.91
C ARG A 216 8.65 26.70 8.71
N GLN A 217 9.51 27.52 9.30
CA GLN A 217 10.42 27.08 10.34
C GLN A 217 9.69 27.07 11.68
N ILE A 218 9.60 25.89 12.30
CA ILE A 218 9.04 25.76 13.66
C ILE A 218 10.06 25.11 14.58
N TYR A 219 9.95 25.41 15.87
CA TYR A 219 10.81 24.87 16.91
C TYR A 219 10.07 23.80 17.72
N LEU A 220 10.72 22.66 17.93
CA LEU A 220 10.26 21.62 18.85
C LEU A 220 11.27 21.42 19.97
N ASN A 221 10.77 21.18 21.19
CA ASN A 221 11.56 20.63 22.27
C ASN A 221 12.06 19.23 21.91
N ALA A 222 13.02 18.71 22.62
CA ALA A 222 13.42 17.32 22.46
C ALA A 222 12.28 16.38 22.87
N PHE A 223 12.18 15.25 22.19
CA PHE A 223 11.23 14.19 22.49
C PHE A 223 11.80 12.85 22.09
N TYR A 224 11.30 11.78 22.69
CA TYR A 224 11.53 10.42 22.23
C TYR A 224 10.41 9.97 21.33
N MET A 225 10.73 9.22 20.28
CA MET A 225 9.79 8.58 19.34
C MET A 225 10.07 7.09 19.30
N ASP A 226 9.04 6.26 19.29
CA ASP A 226 9.21 4.83 19.03
C ASP A 226 9.93 4.62 17.68
N LYS A 227 10.93 3.75 17.70
CA LYS A 227 11.74 3.45 16.51
C LYS A 227 10.91 2.78 15.42
N PHE A 228 9.87 2.07 15.79
CA PHE A 228 8.98 1.31 14.94
C PHE A 228 7.51 1.66 15.25
N GLU A 229 6.61 1.28 14.35
CA GLU A 229 5.18 1.23 14.61
C GLU A 229 4.88 0.26 15.77
N VAL A 230 3.81 0.47 16.51
CA VAL A 230 3.35 -0.48 17.52
C VAL A 230 2.94 -1.78 16.84
N THR A 231 3.51 -2.90 17.31
CA THR A 231 3.29 -4.20 16.70
C THR A 231 2.07 -4.94 17.27
N VAL A 232 1.58 -5.93 16.52
CA VAL A 232 0.52 -6.86 16.99
C VAL A 232 0.92 -7.49 18.32
N GLY A 233 2.16 -7.97 18.47
CA GLY A 233 2.61 -8.58 19.72
C GLY A 233 2.64 -7.63 20.92
N GLN A 234 2.98 -6.37 20.70
CA GLN A 234 2.93 -5.34 21.73
C GLN A 234 1.47 -5.02 22.11
N TYR A 235 0.60 -4.92 21.11
CA TYR A 235 -0.82 -4.63 21.35
C TYR A 235 -1.54 -5.80 22.02
N ALA A 236 -1.16 -7.06 21.71
CA ALA A 236 -1.69 -8.25 22.39
C ALA A 236 -1.45 -8.21 23.91
N ARG A 237 -0.22 -7.83 24.33
CA ARG A 237 0.08 -7.68 25.76
C ARG A 237 -0.73 -6.55 26.43
N TYR A 238 -1.01 -5.48 25.71
CA TYR A 238 -1.89 -4.41 26.20
C TYR A 238 -3.31 -4.91 26.43
N LEU A 239 -3.88 -5.63 25.46
CA LEU A 239 -5.24 -6.19 25.61
C LEU A 239 -5.31 -7.19 26.77
N GLU A 240 -4.31 -8.07 26.89
CA GLU A 240 -4.22 -9.03 28.00
C GLU A 240 -4.13 -8.32 29.38
N ALA A 241 -3.40 -7.21 29.45
CA ALA A 241 -3.19 -6.49 30.71
C ALA A 241 -4.36 -5.57 31.10
N THR A 242 -5.23 -5.19 30.16
CA THR A 242 -6.24 -4.14 30.39
C THR A 242 -7.68 -4.59 30.19
N GLU A 243 -7.90 -5.78 29.64
CA GLU A 243 -9.22 -6.30 29.28
C GLU A 243 -10.01 -5.36 28.34
N MET A 244 -9.29 -4.53 27.56
CA MET A 244 -9.92 -3.64 26.58
C MET A 244 -10.47 -4.45 25.40
N GLU A 245 -11.44 -3.87 24.70
CA GLU A 245 -12.06 -4.48 23.51
C GLU A 245 -11.05 -4.71 22.39
N GLU A 246 -11.07 -5.91 21.84
CA GLU A 246 -10.24 -6.27 20.67
C GLU A 246 -10.64 -5.45 19.44
N PRO A 247 -9.67 -4.98 18.65
CA PRO A 247 -10.00 -4.35 17.37
C PRO A 247 -10.64 -5.35 16.40
N PRO A 248 -11.37 -4.88 15.36
CA PRO A 248 -11.89 -5.75 14.31
C PRO A 248 -10.79 -6.65 13.72
N ASP A 249 -11.16 -7.86 13.34
CA ASP A 249 -10.27 -8.87 12.74
C ASP A 249 -9.08 -9.30 13.63
N TRP A 250 -9.18 -9.06 14.94
CA TRP A 250 -8.11 -9.36 15.90
C TRP A 250 -7.65 -10.81 15.85
N SER A 251 -8.57 -11.77 15.76
CA SER A 251 -8.23 -13.19 15.71
C SER A 251 -7.38 -13.54 14.49
N THR A 252 -7.59 -12.89 13.35
CA THR A 252 -6.78 -13.03 12.13
C THR A 252 -5.45 -12.29 12.28
N MET A 253 -5.49 -11.10 12.88
CA MET A 253 -4.31 -10.26 13.09
C MET A 253 -3.36 -10.86 14.13
N ASN A 254 -3.88 -11.37 15.25
CA ASN A 254 -3.07 -11.90 16.37
C ASN A 254 -2.62 -13.35 16.10
N GLN A 255 -1.92 -13.57 15.00
CA GLN A 255 -1.32 -14.85 14.66
C GLN A 255 0.20 -14.85 14.92
N PRO A 256 0.83 -16.01 15.21
CA PRO A 256 2.26 -16.08 15.51
C PRO A 256 3.16 -15.43 14.45
N GLN A 257 2.81 -15.55 13.17
CA GLN A 257 3.57 -14.99 12.05
C GLN A 257 3.39 -13.47 11.89
N HIS A 258 2.41 -12.87 12.56
CA HIS A 258 2.10 -11.44 12.46
C HIS A 258 2.59 -10.61 13.64
N GLN A 259 3.18 -11.22 14.64
CA GLN A 259 3.55 -10.56 15.90
C GLN A 259 4.48 -9.34 15.72
N ARG A 260 5.28 -9.34 14.68
CA ARG A 260 6.19 -8.23 14.33
C ARG A 260 5.62 -7.24 13.30
N ARG A 261 4.40 -7.44 12.81
CA ARG A 261 3.73 -6.49 11.91
C ARG A 261 3.06 -5.39 12.71
N PRO A 262 2.82 -4.20 12.14
CA PRO A 262 2.10 -3.14 12.83
C PRO A 262 0.67 -3.59 13.17
N VAL A 263 0.18 -3.20 14.35
CA VAL A 263 -1.24 -3.29 14.67
C VAL A 263 -1.99 -2.26 13.82
N VAL A 264 -3.07 -2.69 13.22
CA VAL A 264 -3.99 -1.83 12.45
C VAL A 264 -5.43 -2.06 12.91
N ASN A 265 -6.41 -1.47 12.24
CA ASN A 265 -7.80 -1.45 12.71
C ASN A 265 -7.98 -0.82 14.11
N ALA A 266 -6.99 -0.07 14.56
CA ALA A 266 -7.06 0.70 15.81
C ALA A 266 -7.65 2.09 15.53
N SER A 267 -8.61 2.52 16.33
CA SER A 267 -9.11 3.89 16.34
C SER A 267 -8.08 4.84 16.95
N TRP A 268 -8.29 6.15 16.80
CA TRP A 268 -7.44 7.14 17.46
C TRP A 268 -7.46 6.98 18.98
N GLU A 269 -8.62 6.68 19.55
CA GLU A 269 -8.76 6.47 21.00
C GLU A 269 -8.02 5.22 21.48
N ASP A 270 -8.08 4.13 20.72
CA ASP A 270 -7.29 2.93 21.01
C ASP A 270 -5.79 3.23 21.04
N ALA A 271 -5.31 4.01 20.05
CA ALA A 271 -3.91 4.42 19.97
C ALA A 271 -3.50 5.31 21.17
N VAL A 272 -4.35 6.25 21.59
CA VAL A 272 -4.14 7.07 22.79
C VAL A 272 -4.07 6.20 24.04
N ASN A 273 -5.02 5.28 24.21
CA ASN A 273 -5.12 4.43 25.39
C ASN A 273 -3.92 3.49 25.49
N TYR A 274 -3.50 2.88 24.36
CA TYR A 274 -2.28 2.09 24.32
C TYR A 274 -1.05 2.90 24.72
N CYS A 275 -0.81 4.05 24.06
CA CYS A 275 0.36 4.86 24.37
C CYS A 275 0.39 5.31 25.84
N LYS A 276 -0.77 5.66 26.40
CA LYS A 276 -0.89 6.03 27.82
C LYS A 276 -0.58 4.85 28.74
N TRP A 277 -1.09 3.65 28.44
CA TRP A 277 -0.78 2.43 29.19
C TRP A 277 0.74 2.14 29.15
N ALA A 278 1.38 2.33 28.00
CA ALA A 278 2.82 2.15 27.85
C ALA A 278 3.68 3.28 28.50
N GLY A 279 3.05 4.22 29.23
CA GLY A 279 3.77 5.37 29.83
C GLY A 279 4.27 6.39 28.80
N LYS A 280 3.58 6.48 27.66
CA LYS A 280 3.89 7.29 26.49
C LYS A 280 2.66 8.12 26.08
N ARG A 281 2.72 8.77 24.93
CA ARG A 281 1.62 9.50 24.28
C ARG A 281 1.70 9.37 22.76
N LEU A 282 0.64 9.71 22.05
CA LEU A 282 0.78 9.91 20.61
C LEU A 282 1.74 11.09 20.33
N PRO A 283 2.49 11.06 19.22
CA PRO A 283 3.24 12.21 18.75
C PRO A 283 2.29 13.31 18.29
N THR A 284 2.68 14.57 18.41
CA THR A 284 2.04 15.63 17.64
C THR A 284 2.39 15.50 16.16
N GLU A 285 1.56 16.07 15.29
CA GLU A 285 1.82 16.08 13.85
C GLU A 285 3.18 16.68 13.53
N ALA A 286 3.56 17.75 14.22
CA ALA A 286 4.85 18.39 14.04
C ALA A 286 6.03 17.53 14.51
N GLU A 287 5.88 16.80 15.62
CA GLU A 287 6.89 15.84 16.09
C GLU A 287 7.06 14.71 15.09
N TRP A 288 5.95 14.17 14.59
CA TRP A 288 5.97 13.12 13.59
C TRP A 288 6.71 13.57 12.31
N GLU A 289 6.37 14.75 11.77
CA GLU A 289 6.99 15.27 10.56
C GLU A 289 8.50 15.53 10.74
N LYS A 290 8.92 16.10 11.89
CA LYS A 290 10.35 16.27 12.20
C LYS A 290 11.06 14.93 12.31
N ALA A 291 10.45 13.95 12.97
CA ALA A 291 11.01 12.61 13.11
C ALA A 291 11.19 11.90 11.76
N ALA A 292 10.26 12.12 10.81
CA ALA A 292 10.31 11.57 9.47
C ALA A 292 11.38 12.26 8.60
N ARG A 293 11.37 13.59 8.51
CA ARG A 293 12.17 14.32 7.50
C ARG A 293 13.43 15.01 8.01
N GLY A 294 13.68 15.03 9.32
CA GLY A 294 14.81 15.76 9.88
C GLY A 294 14.63 17.29 9.83
N THR A 295 15.73 17.99 9.59
CA THR A 295 15.76 19.46 9.61
C THR A 295 15.99 20.10 8.24
N ASP A 296 16.37 19.33 7.23
CA ASP A 296 16.78 19.78 5.91
C ASP A 296 15.63 19.92 4.89
N GLY A 297 14.40 19.55 5.28
CA GLY A 297 13.21 19.71 4.45
C GLY A 297 13.08 18.68 3.32
N ARG A 298 13.77 17.54 3.41
CA ARG A 298 13.68 16.42 2.45
C ARG A 298 12.26 15.95 2.20
N ILE A 299 12.02 15.38 1.01
CA ILE A 299 10.68 14.93 0.58
C ILE A 299 10.27 13.67 1.32
N TYR A 300 11.15 12.67 1.40
CA TYR A 300 10.93 11.38 2.03
C TYR A 300 11.89 11.18 3.22
N PRO A 301 11.65 10.22 4.11
CA PRO A 301 12.55 9.97 5.24
C PRO A 301 14.00 9.72 4.83
N TRP A 302 14.25 9.02 3.73
CA TRP A 302 15.58 8.70 3.20
C TRP A 302 16.22 9.81 2.37
N GLY A 303 15.47 10.83 1.93
CA GLY A 303 15.98 11.91 1.07
C GLY A 303 14.97 12.38 0.03
N ASN A 304 15.47 12.72 -1.17
CA ASN A 304 14.64 13.25 -2.26
C ASN A 304 14.48 12.26 -3.43
N GLU A 305 15.10 11.10 -3.34
CA GLU A 305 14.99 10.07 -4.37
C GLU A 305 13.59 9.45 -4.35
N ALA A 306 13.11 9.10 -5.56
CA ALA A 306 11.79 8.47 -5.71
C ALA A 306 11.70 7.17 -4.90
N PRO A 307 10.54 6.88 -4.28
CA PRO A 307 10.33 5.65 -3.54
C PRO A 307 10.57 4.40 -4.38
N THR A 308 11.21 3.41 -3.78
CA THR A 308 11.35 2.05 -4.33
C THR A 308 10.90 1.05 -3.27
N ARG A 309 10.78 -0.22 -3.65
CA ARG A 309 10.46 -1.31 -2.72
C ARG A 309 11.54 -1.56 -1.64
N LEU A 310 12.74 -1.01 -1.80
CA LEU A 310 13.78 -1.03 -0.78
C LEU A 310 13.56 0.02 0.32
N HIS A 311 12.77 1.05 0.03
CA HIS A 311 12.54 2.17 0.93
C HIS A 311 11.30 2.00 1.81
N ALA A 312 10.22 1.39 1.26
CA ALA A 312 8.93 1.36 1.93
C ALA A 312 8.00 0.28 1.38
N ASN A 313 7.05 -0.13 2.21
CA ASN A 313 5.90 -0.93 1.81
C ASN A 313 4.75 -0.02 1.35
N TYR A 314 4.45 0.00 0.05
CA TYR A 314 3.41 0.86 -0.54
C TYR A 314 2.87 0.29 -1.85
N GLY A 315 1.77 0.85 -2.37
CA GLY A 315 1.21 0.50 -3.67
C GLY A 315 0.82 -0.97 -3.80
N ARG A 316 0.61 -1.67 -2.69
CA ARG A 316 -0.06 -2.97 -2.69
C ARG A 316 -1.56 -2.73 -2.70
N LYS A 317 -2.31 -3.63 -3.28
CA LYS A 317 -3.70 -3.33 -3.59
C LYS A 317 -4.71 -4.29 -2.93
N ASP A 318 -4.27 -5.32 -2.21
CA ASP A 318 -5.15 -6.27 -1.51
C ASP A 318 -4.75 -6.47 -0.06
N TRP A 319 -5.77 -6.44 0.79
CA TRP A 319 -5.69 -6.94 2.14
C TRP A 319 -5.73 -8.48 2.09
N ASP A 320 -4.64 -9.10 2.46
CA ASP A 320 -4.51 -10.56 2.56
C ASP A 320 -4.09 -10.92 3.98
N ASP A 321 -5.09 -11.14 4.82
CA ASP A 321 -4.94 -11.63 6.21
C ASP A 321 -3.74 -11.04 6.98
N HIS A 322 -3.56 -9.70 6.92
CA HIS A 322 -2.45 -8.97 7.53
C HIS A 322 -1.08 -9.14 6.83
N LEU A 323 -0.99 -9.92 5.78
CA LEU A 323 0.24 -10.14 5.01
C LEU A 323 0.64 -8.95 4.14
N ALA A 324 -0.32 -8.06 3.82
CA ALA A 324 -0.05 -6.83 3.09
C ALA A 324 0.88 -5.87 3.86
N LEU A 325 0.91 -5.97 5.19
CA LEU A 325 1.83 -5.24 6.06
C LEU A 325 3.16 -5.99 6.17
N SER A 326 4.25 -5.26 6.15
CA SER A 326 5.59 -5.82 6.40
C SER A 326 5.90 -5.85 7.90
N PRO A 327 6.71 -6.79 8.39
CA PRO A 327 7.26 -6.70 9.73
C PRO A 327 7.96 -5.35 9.92
N VAL A 328 7.78 -4.73 11.09
CA VAL A 328 8.38 -3.42 11.36
C VAL A 328 9.91 -3.48 11.24
N GLY A 329 10.51 -2.44 10.68
CA GLY A 329 11.96 -2.36 10.48
C GLY A 329 12.49 -3.12 9.26
N SER A 330 11.61 -3.57 8.35
CA SER A 330 12.02 -4.30 7.15
C SER A 330 12.79 -3.46 6.13
N PHE A 331 12.68 -2.13 6.17
CA PHE A 331 13.19 -1.24 5.13
C PHE A 331 14.38 -0.41 5.63
N GLU A 332 15.56 -1.02 5.64
CA GLU A 332 16.81 -0.37 6.08
C GLU A 332 17.12 0.92 5.32
N ALA A 333 16.89 0.93 4.01
CA ALA A 333 17.10 2.10 3.16
C ALA A 333 16.03 3.19 3.34
N GLY A 334 14.92 2.88 4.01
CA GLY A 334 13.78 3.78 4.25
C GLY A 334 13.85 4.58 5.55
N LYS A 335 14.91 4.43 6.33
CA LYS A 335 15.07 5.09 7.63
C LYS A 335 15.08 6.62 7.52
N SER A 336 14.51 7.24 8.54
CA SER A 336 14.63 8.67 8.75
C SER A 336 16.05 9.08 9.15
N PRO A 337 16.40 10.39 9.13
CA PRO A 337 17.71 10.88 9.59
C PRO A 337 18.05 10.51 11.02
N TYR A 338 17.04 10.22 11.82
CA TYR A 338 17.20 9.79 13.21
C TYR A 338 17.25 8.27 13.38
N GLY A 339 17.18 7.49 12.29
CA GLY A 339 17.18 6.03 12.32
C GLY A 339 15.84 5.42 12.74
N ILE A 340 14.74 6.14 12.54
CA ILE A 340 13.37 5.67 12.77
C ILE A 340 12.88 5.02 11.48
N TYR A 341 12.28 3.83 11.59
CA TYR A 341 11.81 3.03 10.45
C TYR A 341 10.35 3.29 10.15
N ASP A 342 9.94 2.93 8.95
CA ASP A 342 8.56 2.87 8.49
C ASP A 342 7.79 4.21 8.58
N MET A 343 8.56 5.34 8.58
CA MET A 343 7.98 6.69 8.53
C MET A 343 7.40 7.04 7.15
N ALA A 344 7.37 6.09 6.24
CA ALA A 344 6.74 6.17 4.93
C ALA A 344 6.25 4.79 4.51
N GLY A 345 4.95 4.65 4.20
CA GLY A 345 4.32 3.37 3.86
C GLY A 345 4.04 2.50 5.09
N ASN A 346 3.79 1.22 4.85
CA ASN A 346 3.38 0.21 5.82
C ASN A 346 2.01 0.53 6.43
N ALA A 347 1.90 1.28 7.53
CA ALA A 347 0.62 1.77 8.03
C ALA A 347 0.58 3.30 8.12
N TRP A 348 -0.58 3.91 7.84
CA TRP A 348 -0.87 5.27 8.27
C TRP A 348 -0.81 5.35 9.78
N GLU A 349 -0.27 6.43 10.30
CA GLU A 349 -0.07 6.58 11.73
C GLU A 349 -0.93 7.71 12.30
N TRP A 350 -1.76 7.36 13.27
CA TRP A 350 -2.48 8.33 14.07
C TRP A 350 -1.50 9.24 14.81
N VAL A 351 -1.77 10.56 14.77
CA VAL A 351 -1.10 11.53 15.61
C VAL A 351 -2.10 12.24 16.52
N PHE A 352 -1.62 13.03 17.46
CA PHE A 352 -2.48 13.67 18.48
C PHE A 352 -3.44 14.72 17.92
N ASP A 353 -3.00 15.43 16.88
CA ASP A 353 -3.60 16.67 16.38
C ASP A 353 -4.96 16.43 15.72
N TRP A 354 -5.88 17.39 15.93
CA TRP A 354 -7.04 17.55 15.07
C TRP A 354 -6.59 18.06 13.70
N TYR A 355 -7.26 17.59 12.65
CA TYR A 355 -7.02 18.10 11.30
C TYR A 355 -7.74 19.42 11.09
N ASP A 356 -7.05 20.38 10.47
CA ASP A 356 -7.58 21.62 9.95
C ASP A 356 -6.74 22.01 8.72
N LEU A 357 -7.41 22.28 7.60
CA LEU A 357 -6.79 22.64 6.32
C LEU A 357 -5.88 23.86 6.43
N ASP A 358 -6.29 24.84 7.24
CA ASP A 358 -5.64 26.12 7.38
C ASP A 358 -4.75 26.24 8.62
N TYR A 359 -4.62 25.16 9.40
CA TYR A 359 -3.87 25.22 10.66
C TYR A 359 -2.44 25.73 10.50
N TYR A 360 -1.76 25.33 9.42
CA TYR A 360 -0.36 25.74 9.18
C TYR A 360 -0.21 27.26 9.02
N LYS A 361 -1.23 27.98 8.55
CA LYS A 361 -1.22 29.44 8.41
C LYS A 361 -1.13 30.16 9.76
N ASN A 362 -1.78 29.59 10.79
CA ASN A 362 -1.99 30.21 12.09
C ASN A 362 -1.33 29.47 13.26
N SER A 363 -0.63 28.36 12.99
CA SER A 363 -0.06 27.53 14.05
C SER A 363 1.07 28.27 14.80
N PRO A 364 1.26 27.98 16.11
CA PRO A 364 2.40 28.48 16.86
C PRO A 364 3.73 28.08 16.21
N GLU A 365 4.75 28.93 16.35
CA GLU A 365 6.11 28.64 15.88
C GLU A 365 6.86 27.67 16.81
N LYS A 366 6.37 27.47 18.03
CA LYS A 366 6.98 26.59 19.02
C LYS A 366 5.99 25.56 19.52
N ASN A 367 6.38 24.28 19.43
CA ASN A 367 5.64 23.12 19.89
C ASN A 367 4.14 23.15 19.51
N PRO A 368 3.75 23.29 18.24
CA PRO A 368 2.36 23.24 17.84
C PRO A 368 1.76 21.85 18.13
N ILE A 369 0.52 21.84 18.60
CA ILE A 369 -0.22 20.63 19.02
C ILE A 369 -1.55 20.43 18.29
N GLY A 370 -1.72 21.10 17.15
CA GLY A 370 -2.97 21.10 16.39
C GLY A 370 -4.02 22.07 16.93
N PRO A 371 -5.16 22.18 16.25
CA PRO A 371 -6.32 22.91 16.73
C PRO A 371 -6.86 22.34 18.05
N ALA A 372 -7.48 23.18 18.88
CA ALA A 372 -8.07 22.77 20.15
C ALA A 372 -9.26 21.78 19.96
N LYS A 373 -9.92 21.82 18.81
CA LYS A 373 -11.06 20.98 18.45
C LYS A 373 -11.11 20.77 16.95
N GLY A 374 -11.75 19.68 16.52
CA GLY A 374 -11.96 19.34 15.13
C GLY A 374 -12.97 18.19 14.99
N ILE A 375 -13.15 17.72 13.77
CA ILE A 375 -14.04 16.59 13.46
C ILE A 375 -13.17 15.35 13.15
N GLU A 376 -12.02 15.56 12.54
CA GLU A 376 -11.11 14.51 12.08
C GLU A 376 -9.73 14.67 12.70
N LYS A 377 -9.05 13.57 12.90
CA LYS A 377 -7.66 13.49 13.37
C LYS A 377 -6.71 13.35 12.21
N VAL A 378 -5.50 13.87 12.37
CA VAL A 378 -4.45 13.71 11.38
C VAL A 378 -3.89 12.29 11.41
N VAL A 379 -3.65 11.71 10.24
CA VAL A 379 -2.85 10.51 10.01
C VAL A 379 -1.71 10.82 9.04
N ARG A 380 -0.57 10.16 9.21
CA ARG A 380 0.68 10.48 8.53
C ARG A 380 1.35 9.23 7.95
N GLY A 381 2.22 9.41 6.95
CA GLY A 381 3.16 8.40 6.45
C GLY A 381 2.74 7.66 5.19
N GLY A 382 1.47 7.59 4.87
CA GLY A 382 1.01 6.68 3.83
C GLY A 382 0.88 5.26 4.35
N SER A 383 0.40 4.33 3.54
CA SER A 383 0.35 2.93 3.93
C SER A 383 0.62 1.99 2.75
N TRP A 384 0.71 0.72 3.04
CA TRP A 384 0.89 -0.35 2.07
C TRP A 384 -0.04 -0.26 0.85
N LEU A 385 -1.25 0.26 1.04
CA LEU A 385 -2.29 0.38 0.01
C LEU A 385 -2.09 1.58 -0.93
N TYR A 386 -1.46 2.67 -0.46
CA TYR A 386 -1.45 3.95 -1.16
C TYR A 386 -0.23 4.08 -2.09
N VAL A 387 -0.38 4.90 -3.13
CA VAL A 387 0.67 5.19 -4.10
C VAL A 387 1.75 6.10 -3.53
N SER A 388 2.87 6.23 -4.24
CA SER A 388 4.09 6.92 -3.80
C SER A 388 3.90 8.37 -3.37
N GLU A 389 2.91 9.07 -3.90
CA GLU A 389 2.60 10.46 -3.58
C GLU A 389 2.23 10.67 -2.11
N PHE A 390 1.64 9.65 -1.48
CA PHE A 390 1.23 9.68 -0.07
C PHE A 390 2.39 9.43 0.91
N LEU A 391 3.56 8.99 0.41
CA LEU A 391 4.73 8.68 1.23
C LEU A 391 5.57 9.90 1.63
N ARG A 392 5.25 11.08 1.09
CA ARG A 392 6.00 12.31 1.38
C ARG A 392 5.87 12.66 2.87
N SER A 393 7.00 12.98 3.51
CA SER A 393 7.03 13.31 4.93
C SER A 393 6.14 14.50 5.32
N ALA A 394 5.86 15.41 4.37
CA ALA A 394 4.96 16.55 4.58
C ALA A 394 3.49 16.22 4.27
N HIS A 395 3.20 15.09 3.59
CA HIS A 395 1.83 14.75 3.21
C HIS A 395 0.94 14.60 4.45
N ARG A 396 -0.22 15.24 4.39
CA ARG A 396 -1.23 15.20 5.45
C ARG A 396 -2.45 14.42 4.97
N PHE A 397 -2.99 13.60 5.84
CA PHE A 397 -4.27 12.96 5.62
C PHE A 397 -5.09 12.98 6.91
N ASN A 398 -6.38 12.69 6.84
CA ASN A 398 -7.28 12.82 7.97
C ASN A 398 -8.31 11.69 7.99
N ALA A 399 -8.77 11.36 9.17
CA ALA A 399 -9.84 10.41 9.38
C ALA A 399 -10.62 10.73 10.66
N GLN A 400 -11.87 10.30 10.73
CA GLN A 400 -12.66 10.43 11.95
C GLN A 400 -12.02 9.60 13.08
N PRO A 401 -12.01 10.09 14.33
CA PRO A 401 -11.33 9.42 15.44
C PRO A 401 -11.77 7.97 15.67
N MET A 402 -13.03 7.66 15.36
CA MET A 402 -13.61 6.32 15.52
C MET A 402 -13.32 5.38 14.34
N ASN A 403 -12.72 5.87 13.26
CA ASN A 403 -12.43 5.04 12.10
C ASN A 403 -11.41 3.96 12.45
N ARG A 404 -11.75 2.74 12.06
CA ARG A 404 -10.89 1.57 12.13
C ARG A 404 -10.65 1.09 10.69
N HIS A 405 -9.40 1.01 10.29
CA HIS A 405 -9.04 0.67 8.92
C HIS A 405 -7.78 -0.20 8.91
N PHE A 406 -7.76 -1.19 8.05
CA PHE A 406 -6.65 -2.13 7.88
C PHE A 406 -5.31 -1.51 7.40
N GLY A 407 -5.28 -0.20 7.23
CA GLY A 407 -4.09 0.58 6.95
C GLY A 407 -3.82 1.66 7.99
N TYR A 408 -4.56 1.73 9.11
CA TYR A 408 -4.35 2.72 10.18
C TYR A 408 -3.79 2.05 11.42
N GLY A 409 -2.56 2.37 11.72
CA GLY A 409 -1.82 2.02 12.92
C GLY A 409 -1.33 3.26 13.66
N PHE A 410 -0.28 3.13 14.43
CA PHE A 410 0.30 4.24 15.18
C PHE A 410 1.66 3.88 15.77
N ARG A 411 2.40 4.89 16.21
CA ARG A 411 3.56 4.79 17.12
C ARG A 411 3.43 5.80 18.24
N CYS A 412 4.18 5.59 19.32
CA CYS A 412 4.11 6.50 20.46
C CYS A 412 5.34 7.41 20.53
N ALA A 413 5.17 8.53 21.23
CA ALA A 413 6.22 9.45 21.62
C ALA A 413 6.26 9.60 23.15
N LYS A 414 7.36 10.16 23.66
CA LYS A 414 7.52 10.44 25.08
C LYS A 414 8.28 11.76 25.26
N THR A 415 7.84 12.56 26.21
CA THR A 415 8.59 13.73 26.64
C THR A 415 9.75 13.29 27.52
N PRO A 416 10.97 13.86 27.34
CA PRO A 416 12.14 13.51 28.14
C PRO A 416 11.96 13.71 29.63
#